data_2e6a167b2798f54da5c7303f7203459a
#
_entry.id   2e6a167b2798f54da5c7303f7203459a
#
_cell.length_a   1.000
_cell.length_b   1.000
_cell.length_c   1.000
_cell.angle_alpha   90.00
_cell.angle_beta   90.00
_cell.angle_gamma   90.00
#
_symmetry.space_group_name_H-M   'P 1'
#
loop_
_entity.id
_entity.type
_entity.pdbx_description
1 polymer ?
#
loop_
_entity_poly.entity_id
_entity_poly.type
_entity_poly.pdbx_seq_one_letter_code
_entity_poly.pdbx_strand_id
1 'polypeptide(L)'
;MVRDIRDLTSDPGAYAAELQRRWGGLLSYRYIGRHHASMNVGPVDDTVIVRHDMRDVTGGILLSVFGIAAPEGGLVSDLEAVPNPVVHSCQVLDAGVDVRRFEVRTEDVKRGQRMAYSRSLIVDADHPGRVLAITEGQGVTIGVPPEGLPKMTVEPLEVIDSPDLPPLWQVFAGRQVDATTWTLPELSAEVASPDAALHVGPQFVMTETAARSSITELAGTGALVGVSSHTMFVARAKSGPFTFVAEPIAGGDAVFGARTQVYDEGADRKLVTVATHLFRHAEQGRAS
;
A
#
# COMPACT_ATOMS: atom_id res chain seq x y z
N MET A 1 17.55 -6.65 14.31
CA MET A 1 17.45 -5.25 13.85
C MET A 1 17.52 -5.23 12.33
N VAL A 2 16.62 -4.54 11.68
CA VAL A 2 16.59 -4.42 10.22
C VAL A 2 17.64 -3.40 9.79
N ARG A 3 18.53 -3.76 8.86
CA ARG A 3 19.65 -2.89 8.42
C ARG A 3 19.17 -1.91 7.35
N ASP A 4 19.60 -0.66 7.41
CA ASP A 4 19.38 0.34 6.38
C ASP A 4 20.34 0.09 5.20
N ILE A 5 19.80 -0.04 3.98
CA ILE A 5 20.61 -0.34 2.80
C ILE A 5 21.61 0.76 2.49
N ARG A 6 21.36 2.00 2.90
CA ARG A 6 22.24 3.14 2.70
C ARG A 6 23.59 3.00 3.42
N ASP A 7 23.64 2.16 4.46
CA ASP A 7 24.89 1.84 5.16
C ASP A 7 25.82 0.93 4.35
N LEU A 8 25.33 0.41 3.21
CA LEU A 8 26.07 -0.51 2.33
C LEU A 8 26.56 0.14 1.03
N THR A 9 26.36 1.44 0.84
CA THR A 9 26.70 2.13 -0.43
C THR A 9 28.17 2.02 -0.84
N SER A 10 29.07 1.75 0.08
CA SER A 10 30.52 1.53 -0.19
C SER A 10 30.85 0.11 -0.63
N ASP A 11 29.92 -0.84 -0.55
CA ASP A 11 30.08 -2.24 -0.96
C ASP A 11 28.94 -2.63 -1.92
N PRO A 12 29.13 -2.50 -3.24
CA PRO A 12 28.10 -2.80 -4.23
C PRO A 12 27.58 -4.25 -4.16
N GLY A 13 28.43 -5.21 -3.80
CA GLY A 13 28.04 -6.62 -3.68
C GLY A 13 27.12 -6.85 -2.48
N ALA A 14 27.47 -6.31 -1.32
CA ALA A 14 26.62 -6.38 -0.13
C ALA A 14 25.32 -5.59 -0.33
N TYR A 15 25.38 -4.44 -0.99
CA TYR A 15 24.19 -3.64 -1.34
C TYR A 15 23.23 -4.44 -2.21
N ALA A 16 23.72 -5.03 -3.31
CA ALA A 16 22.91 -5.83 -4.24
C ALA A 16 22.25 -7.03 -3.54
N ALA A 17 23.03 -7.76 -2.73
CA ALA A 17 22.54 -8.91 -1.97
C ALA A 17 21.44 -8.51 -0.97
N GLU A 18 21.62 -7.42 -0.24
CA GLU A 18 20.63 -6.93 0.72
C GLU A 18 19.38 -6.39 0.02
N LEU A 19 19.52 -5.66 -1.10
CA LEU A 19 18.40 -5.17 -1.89
C LEU A 19 17.54 -6.34 -2.41
N GLN A 20 18.19 -7.36 -3.02
CA GLN A 20 17.49 -8.56 -3.48
C GLN A 20 16.77 -9.28 -2.33
N ARG A 21 17.43 -9.41 -1.19
CA ARG A 21 16.83 -10.05 -0.01
C ARG A 21 15.61 -9.29 0.50
N ARG A 22 15.66 -7.94 0.49
CA ARG A 22 14.54 -7.09 0.95
C ARG A 22 13.37 -7.14 0.00
N TRP A 23 13.60 -6.89 -1.28
CA TRP A 23 12.54 -6.94 -2.25
C TRP A 23 11.98 -8.35 -2.40
N GLY A 24 12.83 -9.36 -2.51
CA GLY A 24 12.41 -10.76 -2.59
C GLY A 24 11.69 -11.27 -1.33
N GLY A 25 11.88 -10.63 -0.18
CA GLY A 25 11.20 -10.97 1.07
C GLY A 25 9.99 -10.10 1.40
N LEU A 26 9.76 -9.00 0.67
CA LEU A 26 8.75 -7.99 1.02
C LEU A 26 7.33 -8.54 0.83
N LEU A 27 6.65 -8.76 1.95
CA LEU A 27 5.34 -9.41 1.99
C LEU A 27 4.28 -8.66 1.17
N SER A 28 4.31 -7.34 1.15
CA SER A 28 3.38 -6.52 0.35
C SER A 28 3.36 -6.95 -1.12
N TYR A 29 4.54 -7.14 -1.73
CA TYR A 29 4.63 -7.50 -3.14
C TYR A 29 4.49 -8.99 -3.37
N ARG A 30 5.10 -9.80 -2.54
CA ARG A 30 4.99 -11.25 -2.66
C ARG A 30 3.55 -11.74 -2.49
N TYR A 31 2.84 -11.24 -1.47
CA TYR A 31 1.49 -11.70 -1.16
C TYR A 31 0.44 -11.13 -2.11
N ILE A 32 0.58 -9.88 -2.55
CA ILE A 32 -0.32 -9.27 -3.54
C ILE A 32 0.01 -9.74 -4.98
N GLY A 33 1.19 -10.33 -5.18
CA GLY A 33 1.60 -10.84 -6.50
C GLY A 33 2.17 -9.77 -7.42
N ARG A 34 2.69 -8.70 -6.85
CA ARG A 34 3.32 -7.64 -7.65
C ARG A 34 4.80 -7.93 -7.90
N HIS A 35 5.14 -8.11 -9.18
CA HIS A 35 6.47 -8.61 -9.57
C HIS A 35 7.58 -7.56 -9.63
N HIS A 36 7.26 -6.29 -9.77
CA HIS A 36 8.30 -5.37 -10.25
C HIS A 36 8.38 -4.04 -9.55
N ALA A 37 7.58 -3.70 -8.64
CA ALA A 37 7.71 -2.44 -7.91
C ALA A 37 8.78 -1.49 -8.52
N SER A 38 9.89 -1.29 -7.88
CA SER A 38 11.01 -0.47 -8.36
C SER A 38 12.10 -1.26 -9.10
N MET A 39 11.80 -2.45 -9.61
CA MET A 39 12.81 -3.34 -10.17
C MET A 39 12.75 -3.39 -11.69
N ASN A 40 13.75 -2.92 -12.35
CA ASN A 40 13.83 -2.98 -13.81
C ASN A 40 14.22 -4.39 -14.30
N VAL A 41 13.28 -5.30 -14.24
CA VAL A 41 13.50 -6.72 -14.60
C VAL A 41 13.14 -7.07 -16.06
N GLY A 42 12.74 -6.12 -16.86
CA GLY A 42 12.32 -6.33 -18.26
C GLY A 42 10.79 -6.25 -18.39
N PRO A 43 10.21 -6.78 -19.49
CA PRO A 43 8.76 -6.79 -19.64
C PRO A 43 8.14 -7.57 -18.49
N VAL A 44 7.29 -6.91 -17.73
CA VAL A 44 6.68 -7.44 -16.53
C VAL A 44 5.17 -7.47 -16.74
N ASP A 45 4.55 -8.54 -16.32
CA ASP A 45 3.10 -8.60 -16.23
C ASP A 45 2.65 -7.73 -15.05
N ASP A 46 2.11 -6.55 -15.33
CA ASP A 46 1.56 -5.62 -14.35
C ASP A 46 0.17 -6.03 -13.86
N THR A 47 -0.22 -7.27 -14.10
CA THR A 47 -1.51 -7.81 -13.73
C THR A 47 -1.51 -8.31 -12.28
N VAL A 48 -2.53 -7.93 -11.53
CA VAL A 48 -2.79 -8.44 -10.18
C VAL A 48 -4.07 -9.26 -10.19
N ILE A 49 -3.99 -10.50 -9.70
CA ILE A 49 -5.17 -11.37 -9.51
C ILE A 49 -5.89 -10.96 -8.24
N VAL A 50 -7.20 -10.72 -8.35
CA VAL A 50 -8.04 -10.27 -7.22
C VAL A 50 -8.65 -11.47 -6.52
N ARG A 51 -8.22 -11.71 -5.27
CA ARG A 51 -8.70 -12.78 -4.40
C ARG A 51 -9.77 -12.28 -3.41
N HIS A 52 -10.37 -13.21 -2.68
CA HIS A 52 -11.37 -12.90 -1.65
C HIS A 52 -10.83 -11.99 -0.54
N ASP A 53 -9.60 -12.22 -0.08
CA ASP A 53 -8.95 -11.41 0.96
C ASP A 53 -8.60 -9.97 0.55
N MET A 54 -8.67 -9.69 -0.75
CA MET A 54 -8.48 -8.35 -1.33
C MET A 54 -9.79 -7.55 -1.46
N ARG A 55 -10.90 -8.12 -0.99
CA ARG A 55 -12.23 -7.53 -1.12
C ARG A 55 -12.81 -7.12 0.22
N ASP A 56 -13.63 -6.12 0.19
CA ASP A 56 -14.48 -5.79 1.33
C ASP A 56 -15.77 -6.65 1.36
N VAL A 57 -16.57 -6.48 2.39
CA VAL A 57 -17.82 -7.24 2.58
C VAL A 57 -18.88 -7.00 1.49
N THR A 58 -18.73 -5.97 0.66
CA THR A 58 -19.58 -5.67 -0.48
C THR A 58 -19.09 -6.33 -1.77
N GLY A 59 -17.93 -6.98 -1.72
CA GLY A 59 -17.23 -7.56 -2.86
C GLY A 59 -16.32 -6.58 -3.60
N GLY A 60 -16.33 -5.30 -3.23
CA GLY A 60 -15.44 -4.28 -3.82
C GLY A 60 -13.97 -4.50 -3.47
N ILE A 61 -13.07 -4.09 -4.35
CA ILE A 61 -11.62 -4.19 -4.11
C ILE A 61 -11.22 -3.14 -3.06
N LEU A 62 -10.42 -3.55 -2.07
CA LEU A 62 -9.91 -2.67 -1.02
C LEU A 62 -9.02 -1.56 -1.59
N LEU A 63 -9.12 -0.34 -1.03
CA LEU A 63 -8.27 0.80 -1.39
C LEU A 63 -6.78 0.50 -1.21
N SER A 64 -6.45 -0.24 -0.15
CA SER A 64 -5.08 -0.67 0.15
C SER A 64 -4.48 -1.58 -0.92
N VAL A 65 -5.28 -2.39 -1.59
CA VAL A 65 -4.82 -3.23 -2.71
C VAL A 65 -4.38 -2.36 -3.88
N PHE A 66 -5.15 -1.34 -4.23
CA PHE A 66 -4.76 -0.35 -5.25
C PHE A 66 -3.50 0.42 -4.83
N GLY A 67 -3.42 0.82 -3.55
CA GLY A 67 -2.24 1.49 -2.98
C GLY A 67 -0.98 0.63 -3.06
N ILE A 68 -1.07 -0.68 -2.78
CA ILE A 68 0.07 -1.61 -2.90
C ILE A 68 0.44 -1.85 -4.36
N ALA A 69 -0.54 -1.95 -5.24
CA ALA A 69 -0.30 -2.17 -6.65
C ALA A 69 0.34 -0.95 -7.35
N ALA A 70 0.02 0.26 -6.92
CA ALA A 70 0.54 1.51 -7.48
C ALA A 70 1.01 2.48 -6.38
N PRO A 71 2.07 2.13 -5.61
CA PRO A 71 2.35 2.77 -4.32
C PRO A 71 3.07 4.10 -4.42
N GLU A 72 3.71 4.42 -5.53
CA GLU A 72 4.74 5.46 -5.55
C GLU A 72 4.52 6.52 -6.60
N GLY A 73 5.04 7.70 -6.28
CA GLY A 73 5.24 8.78 -7.22
C GLY A 73 6.54 8.62 -7.98
N GLY A 74 6.42 8.31 -9.26
CA GLY A 74 7.53 8.26 -10.20
C GLY A 74 8.20 6.91 -10.32
N LEU A 75 8.74 6.68 -11.49
CA LEU A 75 9.45 5.45 -11.84
C LEU A 75 10.93 5.49 -11.39
N VAL A 76 11.19 6.05 -10.21
CA VAL A 76 12.55 5.98 -9.64
C VAL A 76 12.75 4.58 -9.11
N SER A 77 13.48 3.78 -9.84
CA SER A 77 13.91 2.45 -9.43
C SER A 77 14.89 2.55 -8.27
N ASP A 78 14.81 1.64 -7.30
CA ASP A 78 15.83 1.49 -6.24
C ASP A 78 17.22 1.17 -6.80
N LEU A 79 17.32 0.84 -8.08
CA LEU A 79 18.59 0.68 -8.80
C LEU A 79 19.18 2.02 -9.26
N GLU A 80 18.40 3.09 -9.32
CA GLU A 80 18.84 4.43 -9.71
C GLU A 80 18.86 5.41 -8.54
N ALA A 81 17.97 5.22 -7.59
CA ALA A 81 17.86 6.05 -6.39
C ALA A 81 17.15 5.27 -5.29
N VAL A 82 17.36 5.64 -4.03
CA VAL A 82 16.55 5.12 -2.92
C VAL A 82 15.32 6.02 -2.78
N PRO A 83 14.14 5.59 -3.24
CA PRO A 83 12.94 6.40 -3.20
C PRO A 83 12.31 6.38 -1.81
N ASN A 84 11.61 7.45 -1.49
CA ASN A 84 10.78 7.54 -0.31
C ASN A 84 9.45 8.22 -0.70
N PRO A 85 8.32 7.52 -0.61
CA PRO A 85 7.03 8.12 -0.85
C PRO A 85 6.73 9.20 0.19
N VAL A 86 6.11 10.28 -0.26
CA VAL A 86 5.72 11.43 0.57
C VAL A 86 4.21 11.56 0.62
N VAL A 87 3.56 11.43 -0.54
CA VAL A 87 2.10 11.49 -0.66
C VAL A 87 1.63 10.42 -1.62
N HIS A 88 0.50 9.83 -1.31
CA HIS A 88 -0.22 8.93 -2.20
C HIS A 88 -1.72 9.23 -2.11
N SER A 89 -2.40 9.27 -3.23
CA SER A 89 -3.86 9.34 -3.30
C SER A 89 -4.42 8.26 -4.23
N CYS A 90 -5.63 7.82 -3.91
CA CYS A 90 -6.40 6.86 -4.71
C CYS A 90 -7.83 7.34 -4.81
N GLN A 91 -8.39 7.38 -6.02
CA GLN A 91 -9.79 7.66 -6.31
C GLN A 91 -10.40 6.44 -7.00
N VAL A 92 -11.44 5.86 -6.42
CA VAL A 92 -12.16 4.72 -6.98
C VAL A 92 -13.30 5.22 -7.87
N LEU A 93 -13.28 4.79 -9.12
CA LEU A 93 -14.33 5.06 -10.12
C LEU A 93 -15.32 3.89 -10.22
N ASP A 94 -14.81 2.67 -10.03
CA ASP A 94 -15.59 1.43 -10.04
C ASP A 94 -15.04 0.50 -8.95
N ALA A 95 -15.91 0.00 -8.09
CA ALA A 95 -15.49 -0.87 -6.97
C ALA A 95 -14.92 -2.23 -7.42
N GLY A 96 -15.10 -2.63 -8.67
CA GLY A 96 -14.53 -3.86 -9.22
C GLY A 96 -15.09 -5.15 -8.62
N VAL A 97 -16.38 -5.18 -8.24
CA VAL A 97 -17.01 -6.32 -7.54
C VAL A 97 -16.87 -7.64 -8.31
N ASP A 98 -16.95 -7.59 -9.64
CA ASP A 98 -16.85 -8.73 -10.56
C ASP A 98 -15.48 -8.91 -11.22
N VAL A 99 -14.52 -8.00 -10.93
CA VAL A 99 -13.20 -8.00 -11.56
C VAL A 99 -12.34 -9.12 -10.98
N ARG A 100 -11.79 -9.97 -11.84
CA ARG A 100 -10.93 -11.10 -11.45
C ARG A 100 -9.45 -10.73 -11.41
N ARG A 101 -9.06 -9.77 -12.25
CA ARG A 101 -7.68 -9.27 -12.36
C ARG A 101 -7.69 -7.85 -12.87
N PHE A 102 -6.73 -7.07 -12.45
CA PHE A 102 -6.54 -5.71 -12.95
C PHE A 102 -5.09 -5.49 -13.39
N GLU A 103 -4.91 -4.54 -14.29
CA GLU A 103 -3.62 -4.08 -14.79
C GLU A 103 -3.34 -2.67 -14.27
N VAL A 104 -2.08 -2.38 -13.96
CA VAL A 104 -1.62 -1.05 -13.55
C VAL A 104 -0.88 -0.39 -14.72
N ARG A 105 -1.34 0.76 -15.16
CA ARG A 105 -0.73 1.57 -16.21
C ARG A 105 -0.20 2.86 -15.61
N THR A 106 1.10 2.93 -15.42
CA THR A 106 1.76 4.06 -14.76
C THR A 106 2.41 4.98 -15.78
N GLU A 107 2.27 6.29 -15.56
CA GLU A 107 2.96 7.34 -16.29
C GLU A 107 3.77 8.24 -15.34
N ASP A 108 4.97 8.65 -15.76
CA ASP A 108 5.70 9.72 -15.11
C ASP A 108 5.08 11.07 -15.49
N VAL A 109 4.47 11.74 -14.51
CA VAL A 109 3.96 13.10 -14.72
C VAL A 109 5.13 14.08 -14.77
N LYS A 110 6.07 13.92 -13.84
CA LYS A 110 7.31 14.73 -13.80
C LYS A 110 8.36 14.07 -12.93
N ARG A 111 9.60 14.05 -13.43
CA ARG A 111 10.79 13.68 -12.66
C ARG A 111 11.68 14.91 -12.50
N GLY A 112 11.91 15.34 -11.25
CA GLY A 112 12.88 16.37 -10.88
C GLY A 112 14.13 15.73 -10.27
N GLN A 113 15.08 16.58 -9.83
CA GLN A 113 16.33 16.10 -9.22
C GLN A 113 16.12 15.33 -7.92
N ARG A 114 15.13 15.71 -7.11
CA ARG A 114 14.85 15.11 -5.80
C ARG A 114 13.43 14.62 -5.63
N MET A 115 12.51 15.06 -6.46
CA MET A 115 11.10 14.68 -6.38
C MET A 115 10.64 14.11 -7.71
N ALA A 116 9.82 13.09 -7.62
CA ALA A 116 9.12 12.49 -8.74
C ALA A 116 7.62 12.46 -8.48
N TYR A 117 6.85 12.54 -9.54
CA TYR A 117 5.39 12.55 -9.55
C TYR A 117 4.93 11.52 -10.57
N SER A 118 4.05 10.63 -10.16
CA SER A 118 3.45 9.65 -11.08
C SER A 118 1.94 9.66 -10.96
N ARG A 119 1.33 9.10 -11.97
CA ARG A 119 -0.09 8.75 -12.01
C ARG A 119 -0.22 7.34 -12.55
N SER A 120 -1.16 6.57 -11.99
CA SER A 120 -1.49 5.27 -12.53
C SER A 120 -3.00 5.16 -12.76
N LEU A 121 -3.34 4.50 -13.86
CA LEU A 121 -4.68 4.00 -14.11
C LEU A 121 -4.71 2.52 -13.76
N ILE A 122 -5.65 2.14 -12.92
CA ILE A 122 -5.93 0.74 -12.60
C ILE A 122 -7.13 0.33 -13.41
N VAL A 123 -6.94 -0.61 -14.31
CA VAL A 123 -7.95 -1.02 -15.30
C VAL A 123 -8.29 -2.50 -15.16
N ASP A 124 -9.52 -2.87 -15.44
CA ASP A 124 -9.93 -4.26 -15.57
C ASP A 124 -9.12 -4.91 -16.70
N ALA A 125 -8.33 -5.96 -16.39
CA ALA A 125 -7.48 -6.60 -17.37
C ALA A 125 -8.26 -7.35 -18.45
N ASP A 126 -9.48 -7.80 -18.15
CA ASP A 126 -10.37 -8.47 -19.10
C ASP A 126 -11.19 -7.46 -19.93
N HIS A 127 -11.36 -6.22 -19.43
CA HIS A 127 -12.08 -5.13 -20.09
C HIS A 127 -11.26 -3.83 -20.03
N PRO A 128 -10.21 -3.65 -20.86
CA PRO A 128 -9.22 -2.57 -20.72
C PRO A 128 -9.75 -1.13 -20.82
N GLY A 129 -11.00 -0.97 -21.28
CA GLY A 129 -11.70 0.32 -21.28
C GLY A 129 -12.38 0.68 -19.95
N ARG A 130 -12.45 -0.27 -19.00
CA ARG A 130 -13.03 -0.09 -17.68
C ARG A 130 -11.97 0.32 -16.69
N VAL A 131 -12.00 1.58 -16.26
CA VAL A 131 -11.09 2.12 -15.25
C VAL A 131 -11.70 1.91 -13.87
N LEU A 132 -10.96 1.23 -12.98
CA LEU A 132 -11.37 0.94 -11.61
C LEU A 132 -10.97 2.07 -10.68
N ALA A 133 -9.71 2.52 -10.78
CA ALA A 133 -9.19 3.57 -9.91
C ALA A 133 -8.10 4.40 -10.61
N ILE A 134 -7.90 5.59 -10.09
CA ILE A 134 -6.79 6.46 -10.41
C ILE A 134 -5.95 6.62 -9.15
N THR A 135 -4.64 6.43 -9.24
CA THR A 135 -3.71 6.74 -8.16
C THR A 135 -2.74 7.81 -8.59
N GLU A 136 -2.33 8.65 -7.65
CA GLU A 136 -1.31 9.67 -7.85
C GLU A 136 -0.35 9.64 -6.66
N GLY A 137 0.94 9.76 -6.93
CA GLY A 137 1.94 9.70 -5.90
C GLY A 137 3.05 10.73 -6.09
N GLN A 138 3.66 11.07 -4.96
CA GLN A 138 4.86 11.90 -4.90
C GLN A 138 5.90 11.19 -4.06
N GLY A 139 7.14 11.15 -4.57
CA GLY A 139 8.27 10.58 -3.86
C GLY A 139 9.49 11.50 -3.88
N VAL A 140 10.37 11.31 -2.93
CA VAL A 140 11.67 11.98 -2.84
C VAL A 140 12.79 10.96 -2.86
N THR A 141 13.93 11.33 -3.43
CA THR A 141 15.15 10.54 -3.34
C THR A 141 15.84 10.80 -2.01
N ILE A 142 16.12 9.72 -1.25
CA ILE A 142 16.80 9.78 0.06
C ILE A 142 18.19 9.15 0.08
N GLY A 143 18.66 8.63 -1.06
CA GLY A 143 19.98 8.04 -1.21
C GLY A 143 20.30 7.76 -2.67
N VAL A 144 21.59 7.52 -2.92
CA VAL A 144 22.11 7.13 -4.23
C VAL A 144 22.70 5.72 -4.08
N PRO A 145 22.19 4.72 -4.81
CA PRO A 145 22.74 3.38 -4.80
C PRO A 145 24.09 3.34 -5.53
N PRO A 146 24.90 2.28 -5.33
CA PRO A 146 26.07 2.02 -6.16
C PRO A 146 25.68 1.85 -7.63
N GLU A 147 26.60 2.19 -8.53
CA GLU A 147 26.43 1.97 -9.96
C GLU A 147 26.48 0.46 -10.33
N GLY A 148 25.85 0.10 -11.42
CA GLY A 148 25.95 -1.25 -12.02
C GLY A 148 25.26 -2.35 -11.23
N LEU A 149 24.26 -2.03 -10.44
CA LEU A 149 23.49 -3.04 -9.71
C LEU A 149 22.80 -4.02 -10.69
N PRO A 150 22.78 -5.33 -10.36
CA PRO A 150 22.07 -6.32 -11.16
C PRO A 150 20.56 -6.09 -11.06
N LYS A 151 19.83 -6.63 -12.04
CA LYS A 151 18.37 -6.69 -11.98
C LYS A 151 17.92 -7.52 -10.79
N MET A 152 16.85 -7.10 -10.16
CA MET A 152 16.25 -7.75 -9.00
C MET A 152 14.93 -8.42 -9.39
N THR A 153 14.53 -9.43 -8.64
CA THR A 153 13.28 -10.16 -8.87
C THR A 153 12.49 -10.32 -7.57
N VAL A 154 11.18 -10.28 -7.68
CA VAL A 154 10.26 -10.72 -6.62
C VAL A 154 9.53 -11.95 -7.14
N GLU A 155 9.57 -13.02 -6.36
CA GLU A 155 8.77 -14.22 -6.64
C GLU A 155 7.48 -14.12 -5.81
N PRO A 156 6.31 -13.97 -6.43
CA PRO A 156 5.03 -13.98 -5.73
C PRO A 156 4.83 -15.29 -4.96
N LEU A 157 4.14 -15.20 -3.84
CA LEU A 157 3.64 -16.39 -3.15
C LEU A 157 2.50 -16.98 -3.96
N GLU A 158 2.49 -18.30 -4.10
CA GLU A 158 1.33 -19.01 -4.64
C GLU A 158 0.23 -19.03 -3.56
N VAL A 159 -0.73 -18.11 -3.68
CA VAL A 159 -1.88 -18.03 -2.77
C VAL A 159 -3.11 -18.50 -3.53
N ILE A 160 -3.63 -19.66 -3.13
CA ILE A 160 -4.87 -20.20 -3.70
C ILE A 160 -6.04 -19.35 -3.19
N ASP A 161 -6.85 -18.84 -4.11
CA ASP A 161 -8.01 -18.03 -3.76
C ASP A 161 -9.06 -18.87 -3.02
N SER A 162 -9.54 -18.35 -1.89
CA SER A 162 -10.54 -18.98 -1.05
C SER A 162 -11.27 -17.93 -0.22
N PRO A 163 -12.57 -18.10 0.07
CA PRO A 163 -13.29 -17.25 1.02
C PRO A 163 -12.78 -17.38 2.46
N ASP A 164 -12.00 -18.41 2.77
CA ASP A 164 -11.41 -18.66 4.10
C ASP A 164 -10.03 -18.00 4.26
N LEU A 165 -9.53 -17.28 3.26
CA LEU A 165 -8.26 -16.55 3.40
C LEU A 165 -8.35 -15.53 4.54
N PRO A 166 -7.27 -15.39 5.34
CA PRO A 166 -7.23 -14.39 6.39
C PRO A 166 -7.30 -12.99 5.77
N PRO A 167 -7.98 -12.03 6.40
CA PRO A 167 -7.99 -10.65 5.92
C PRO A 167 -6.58 -10.07 5.91
N LEU A 168 -6.30 -9.14 4.98
CA LEU A 168 -4.95 -8.60 4.75
C LEU A 168 -4.27 -8.07 6.01
N TRP A 169 -5.01 -7.50 6.96
CA TRP A 169 -4.41 -7.02 8.21
C TRP A 169 -3.78 -8.16 9.04
N GLN A 170 -4.32 -9.38 8.99
CA GLN A 170 -3.70 -10.54 9.65
C GLN A 170 -2.42 -11.00 8.95
N VAL A 171 -2.38 -10.91 7.63
CA VAL A 171 -1.17 -11.20 6.85
C VAL A 171 0.01 -10.34 7.30
N PHE A 172 -0.24 -9.08 7.65
CA PHE A 172 0.76 -8.16 8.19
C PHE A 172 0.90 -8.19 9.71
N ALA A 173 0.32 -9.22 10.37
CA ALA A 173 0.32 -9.37 11.83
C ALA A 173 -0.37 -8.22 12.59
N GLY A 174 -1.35 -7.58 11.96
CA GLY A 174 -2.18 -6.55 12.59
C GLY A 174 -3.01 -7.12 13.75
N ARG A 175 -3.31 -6.27 14.69
CA ARG A 175 -4.17 -6.60 15.85
C ARG A 175 -5.09 -5.44 16.15
N GLN A 176 -6.36 -5.78 16.41
CA GLN A 176 -7.32 -4.81 16.90
C GLN A 176 -7.15 -4.64 18.41
N VAL A 177 -7.15 -3.40 18.87
CA VAL A 177 -7.19 -3.03 20.29
C VAL A 177 -8.63 -2.64 20.67
N ASP A 178 -9.23 -1.77 19.87
CA ASP A 178 -10.63 -1.37 19.95
C ASP A 178 -11.15 -0.97 18.55
N ALA A 179 -12.34 -0.40 18.45
CA ALA A 179 -12.93 -0.04 17.15
C ALA A 179 -12.15 1.02 16.37
N THR A 180 -11.38 1.85 17.06
CA THR A 180 -10.62 2.97 16.48
C THR A 180 -9.11 2.73 16.48
N THR A 181 -8.62 1.76 17.25
CA THR A 181 -7.19 1.55 17.50
C THR A 181 -6.74 0.18 17.06
N TRP A 182 -5.70 0.15 16.24
CA TRP A 182 -5.05 -1.06 15.74
C TRP A 182 -3.54 -0.98 15.92
N THR A 183 -2.86 -2.12 15.91
CA THR A 183 -1.41 -2.18 16.10
C THR A 183 -0.75 -3.13 15.12
N LEU A 184 0.52 -2.84 14.80
CA LEU A 184 1.48 -3.77 14.21
C LEU A 184 2.63 -3.99 15.20
N PRO A 185 3.28 -5.17 15.15
CA PRO A 185 4.45 -5.45 15.99
C PRO A 185 5.65 -4.57 15.60
N GLU A 186 6.79 -4.83 16.25
CA GLU A 186 8.09 -4.26 15.87
C GLU A 186 8.44 -4.57 14.41
N LEU A 187 9.28 -3.70 13.84
CA LEU A 187 9.70 -3.80 12.45
C LEU A 187 10.40 -5.12 12.15
N SER A 188 9.84 -5.93 11.25
CA SER A 188 10.45 -7.14 10.71
C SER A 188 10.99 -6.94 9.29
N ALA A 189 11.85 -7.86 8.83
CA ALA A 189 12.40 -7.82 7.49
C ALA A 189 11.33 -7.95 6.39
N GLU A 190 10.23 -8.64 6.67
CA GLU A 190 9.15 -8.92 5.70
C GLU A 190 8.24 -7.72 5.44
N VAL A 191 8.23 -6.75 6.36
CA VAL A 191 7.43 -5.53 6.25
C VAL A 191 8.27 -4.27 6.13
N ALA A 192 9.61 -4.40 6.10
CA ALA A 192 10.54 -3.29 6.00
C ALA A 192 10.96 -3.00 4.56
N SER A 193 10.88 -1.74 4.17
CA SER A 193 11.52 -1.23 2.94
C SER A 193 13.05 -1.32 3.03
N PRO A 194 13.79 -1.22 1.91
CA PRO A 194 15.26 -1.32 1.92
C PRO A 194 15.95 -0.35 2.87
N ASP A 195 15.41 0.84 3.08
CA ASP A 195 15.92 1.85 4.03
C ASP A 195 15.54 1.57 5.51
N ALA A 196 15.18 0.33 5.83
CA ALA A 196 14.81 -0.12 7.17
C ALA A 196 13.69 0.71 7.81
N ALA A 197 12.62 0.95 7.08
CA ALA A 197 11.41 1.56 7.61
C ALA A 197 10.19 0.72 7.25
N LEU A 198 9.09 0.87 7.98
CA LEU A 198 7.84 0.21 7.67
C LEU A 198 7.41 0.55 6.24
N HIS A 199 7.25 -0.48 5.40
CA HIS A 199 6.85 -0.31 4.01
C HIS A 199 5.45 0.29 3.89
N VAL A 200 5.15 0.91 2.76
CA VAL A 200 3.84 1.55 2.51
C VAL A 200 2.69 0.54 2.50
N GLY A 201 2.92 -0.70 2.06
CA GLY A 201 1.88 -1.73 1.98
C GLY A 201 1.18 -2.01 3.31
N PRO A 202 1.88 -2.42 4.38
CA PRO A 202 1.26 -2.57 5.69
C PRO A 202 0.64 -1.27 6.22
N GLN A 203 1.18 -0.09 5.87
CA GLN A 203 0.58 1.18 6.25
C GLN A 203 -0.77 1.41 5.55
N PHE A 204 -0.88 1.13 4.24
CA PHE A 204 -2.15 1.23 3.51
C PHE A 204 -3.20 0.28 4.09
N VAL A 205 -2.84 -0.99 4.30
CA VAL A 205 -3.79 -1.99 4.84
C VAL A 205 -4.27 -1.60 6.22
N MET A 206 -3.36 -1.22 7.12
CA MET A 206 -3.73 -0.94 8.50
C MET A 206 -4.47 0.39 8.65
N THR A 207 -4.14 1.41 7.85
CA THR A 207 -4.88 2.69 7.90
C THR A 207 -6.29 2.55 7.34
N GLU A 208 -6.49 1.79 6.25
CA GLU A 208 -7.82 1.46 5.75
C GLU A 208 -8.61 0.61 6.75
N THR A 209 -7.96 -0.41 7.34
CA THR A 209 -8.61 -1.30 8.31
C THR A 209 -9.10 -0.53 9.55
N ALA A 210 -8.26 0.32 10.12
CA ALA A 210 -8.62 1.14 11.27
C ALA A 210 -9.74 2.15 10.92
N ALA A 211 -9.64 2.79 9.75
CA ALA A 211 -10.65 3.71 9.26
C ALA A 211 -12.00 3.01 9.07
N ARG A 212 -12.01 1.87 8.41
CA ARG A 212 -13.20 1.06 8.13
C ARG A 212 -13.86 0.57 9.42
N SER A 213 -13.05 0.09 10.38
CA SER A 213 -13.52 -0.34 11.70
C SER A 213 -14.22 0.80 12.45
N SER A 214 -13.60 1.98 12.53
CA SER A 214 -14.16 3.15 13.23
C SER A 214 -15.47 3.65 12.59
N ILE A 215 -15.56 3.60 11.25
CA ILE A 215 -16.77 4.02 10.54
C ILE A 215 -17.87 2.95 10.67
N THR A 216 -17.53 1.67 10.67
CA THR A 216 -18.51 0.59 10.88
C THR A 216 -19.24 0.77 12.21
N GLU A 217 -18.52 1.16 13.27
CA GLU A 217 -19.12 1.48 14.57
C GLU A 217 -20.02 2.73 14.49
N LEU A 218 -19.54 3.81 13.85
CA LEU A 218 -20.30 5.04 13.70
C LEU A 218 -21.57 4.86 12.83
N ALA A 219 -21.44 4.15 11.72
CA ALA A 219 -22.53 3.96 10.74
C ALA A 219 -23.50 2.83 11.12
N GLY A 220 -23.14 1.98 12.10
CA GLY A 220 -23.90 0.80 12.47
C GLY A 220 -23.94 -0.29 11.39
N THR A 221 -23.05 -0.24 10.40
CA THR A 221 -22.96 -1.21 9.29
C THR A 221 -21.55 -1.32 8.74
N GLY A 222 -21.16 -2.55 8.38
CA GLY A 222 -19.92 -2.84 7.66
C GLY A 222 -20.05 -2.80 6.14
N ALA A 223 -21.26 -2.58 5.59
CA ALA A 223 -21.49 -2.52 4.14
C ALA A 223 -21.04 -1.19 3.55
N LEU A 224 -19.72 -0.96 3.58
CA LEU A 224 -19.05 0.26 3.16
C LEU A 224 -18.19 0.00 1.92
N VAL A 225 -18.37 0.82 0.89
CA VAL A 225 -17.55 0.84 -0.32
C VAL A 225 -16.50 1.94 -0.20
N GLY A 226 -15.23 1.61 -0.46
CA GLY A 226 -14.15 2.60 -0.53
C GLY A 226 -14.36 3.56 -1.70
N VAL A 227 -14.25 4.86 -1.44
CA VAL A 227 -14.38 5.95 -2.44
C VAL A 227 -13.02 6.53 -2.76
N SER A 228 -12.25 6.90 -1.74
CA SER A 228 -10.92 7.45 -1.93
C SER A 228 -10.05 7.31 -0.69
N SER A 229 -8.75 7.42 -0.90
CA SER A 229 -7.77 7.58 0.17
C SER A 229 -6.76 8.66 -0.18
N HIS A 230 -6.25 9.34 0.85
CA HIS A 230 -5.12 10.25 0.75
C HIS A 230 -4.18 10.00 1.93
N THR A 231 -2.93 9.69 1.64
CA THR A 231 -1.93 9.30 2.63
C THR A 231 -0.72 10.21 2.54
N MET A 232 -0.32 10.78 3.67
CA MET A 232 0.91 11.56 3.83
C MET A 232 1.89 10.77 4.71
N PHE A 233 3.05 10.45 4.17
CA PHE A 233 4.15 9.80 4.89
C PHE A 233 5.06 10.90 5.47
N VAL A 234 4.72 11.36 6.68
CA VAL A 234 5.34 12.55 7.30
C VAL A 234 6.69 12.27 7.93
N ALA A 235 6.97 11.01 8.27
CA ALA A 235 8.27 10.55 8.76
C ALA A 235 8.48 9.07 8.48
N ARG A 236 9.74 8.60 8.58
CA ARG A 236 10.04 7.16 8.47
C ARG A 236 9.75 6.45 9.78
N ALA A 237 9.01 5.34 9.69
CA ALA A 237 8.63 4.45 10.79
C ALA A 237 9.70 3.35 10.92
N LYS A 238 10.60 3.43 11.90
CA LYS A 238 11.84 2.61 11.91
C LYS A 238 11.94 1.60 13.04
N SER A 239 11.06 1.64 14.01
CA SER A 239 11.17 0.81 15.22
C SER A 239 9.96 -0.08 15.42
N GLY A 240 8.80 0.50 15.68
CA GLY A 240 7.63 -0.19 16.18
C GLY A 240 7.74 -0.52 17.69
N PRO A 241 6.68 -1.10 18.28
CA PRO A 241 5.40 -1.40 17.62
C PRO A 241 4.76 -0.13 17.06
N PHE A 242 3.85 -0.32 16.08
CA PHE A 242 3.18 0.80 15.43
C PHE A 242 1.71 0.82 15.86
N THR A 243 1.20 2.01 16.20
CA THR A 243 -0.20 2.22 16.58
C THR A 243 -0.91 3.03 15.51
N PHE A 244 -2.08 2.56 15.09
CA PHE A 244 -2.96 3.18 14.10
C PHE A 244 -4.22 3.64 14.83
N VAL A 245 -4.43 4.95 14.90
CA VAL A 245 -5.59 5.55 15.58
C VAL A 245 -6.48 6.24 14.55
N ALA A 246 -7.69 5.74 14.37
CA ALA A 246 -8.67 6.28 13.46
C ALA A 246 -9.68 7.18 14.20
N GLU A 247 -9.90 8.35 13.65
CA GLU A 247 -10.91 9.32 14.08
C GLU A 247 -11.99 9.35 13.00
N PRO A 248 -13.21 8.82 13.26
CA PRO A 248 -14.28 8.85 12.29
C PRO A 248 -14.85 10.28 12.16
N ILE A 249 -15.19 10.64 10.93
CA ILE A 249 -15.76 11.94 10.57
C ILE A 249 -17.11 11.69 9.93
N ALA A 250 -18.18 12.13 10.55
CA ALA A 250 -19.52 12.07 9.99
C ALA A 250 -19.66 13.10 8.86
N GLY A 251 -19.93 12.64 7.64
CA GLY A 251 -20.04 13.47 6.44
C GLY A 251 -21.47 13.69 5.95
N GLY A 252 -22.49 13.29 6.69
CA GLY A 252 -23.88 13.25 6.25
C GLY A 252 -24.37 11.82 5.98
N ASP A 253 -25.53 11.67 5.34
CA ASP A 253 -26.23 10.37 5.26
C ASP A 253 -25.59 9.35 4.30
N ALA A 254 -24.77 9.79 3.37
CA ALA A 254 -24.28 8.94 2.28
C ALA A 254 -22.77 8.69 2.27
N VAL A 255 -21.97 9.58 2.84
CA VAL A 255 -20.50 9.53 2.79
C VAL A 255 -19.94 9.67 4.20
N PHE A 256 -18.97 8.81 4.52
CA PHE A 256 -18.27 8.80 5.79
C PHE A 256 -16.78 8.98 5.54
N GLY A 257 -16.12 9.72 6.42
CA GLY A 257 -14.68 9.88 6.40
C GLY A 257 -14.03 9.36 7.68
N ALA A 258 -12.78 8.96 7.60
CA ALA A 258 -11.95 8.75 8.77
C ALA A 258 -10.55 9.29 8.52
N ARG A 259 -9.98 9.93 9.56
CA ARG A 259 -8.58 10.28 9.60
C ARG A 259 -7.85 9.26 10.47
N THR A 260 -6.83 8.61 9.93
CA THR A 260 -5.98 7.68 10.67
C THR A 260 -4.60 8.27 10.86
N GLN A 261 -4.11 8.27 12.09
CA GLN A 261 -2.76 8.67 12.46
C GLN A 261 -1.96 7.42 12.85
N VAL A 262 -0.72 7.33 12.36
CA VAL A 262 0.17 6.20 12.63
C VAL A 262 1.34 6.69 13.48
N TYR A 263 1.56 6.02 14.59
CA TYR A 263 2.62 6.33 15.52
C TYR A 263 3.64 5.20 15.61
N ASP A 264 4.92 5.55 15.63
CA ASP A 264 6.03 4.66 15.95
C ASP A 264 6.30 4.74 17.45
N GLU A 265 5.79 3.79 18.21
CA GLU A 265 5.87 3.80 19.68
C GLU A 265 7.31 3.60 20.17
N GLY A 266 8.13 2.83 19.43
CA GLY A 266 9.55 2.65 19.74
C GLY A 266 10.44 3.87 19.44
N ALA A 267 9.84 4.94 18.89
CA ALA A 267 10.48 6.21 18.61
C ALA A 267 9.74 7.37 19.29
N ASP A 268 9.48 7.26 20.59
CA ASP A 268 8.79 8.26 21.42
C ASP A 268 7.41 8.64 20.85
N ARG A 269 6.65 7.66 20.41
CA ARG A 269 5.32 7.85 19.82
C ARG A 269 5.33 8.85 18.65
N LYS A 270 6.36 8.79 17.82
CA LYS A 270 6.53 9.68 16.68
C LYS A 270 5.41 9.48 15.66
N LEU A 271 4.73 10.57 15.28
CA LEU A 271 3.81 10.54 14.15
C LEU A 271 4.56 10.29 12.84
N VAL A 272 4.19 9.23 12.13
CA VAL A 272 4.90 8.80 10.91
C VAL A 272 4.03 8.85 9.67
N THR A 273 2.70 8.68 9.81
CA THR A 273 1.76 8.72 8.68
C THR A 273 0.44 9.32 9.10
N VAL A 274 -0.17 10.08 8.21
CA VAL A 274 -1.56 10.53 8.33
C VAL A 274 -2.29 10.12 7.06
N ALA A 275 -3.39 9.39 7.22
CA ALA A 275 -4.23 8.98 6.10
C ALA A 275 -5.68 9.45 6.30
N THR A 276 -6.34 9.80 5.21
CA THR A 276 -7.78 10.07 5.19
C THR A 276 -8.42 9.10 4.22
N HIS A 277 -9.50 8.46 4.64
CA HIS A 277 -10.28 7.55 3.82
C HIS A 277 -11.72 8.05 3.74
N LEU A 278 -12.32 7.92 2.57
CA LEU A 278 -13.75 8.16 2.36
C LEU A 278 -14.41 6.86 1.95
N PHE A 279 -15.61 6.64 2.52
CA PHE A 279 -16.47 5.49 2.24
C PHE A 279 -17.89 5.97 1.98
N ARG A 280 -18.66 5.16 1.29
CA ARG A 280 -20.10 5.33 1.15
C ARG A 280 -20.81 4.02 1.51
N HIS A 281 -22.09 4.12 1.87
CA HIS A 281 -22.92 2.92 1.95
C HIS A 281 -22.93 2.18 0.60
N ALA A 282 -22.82 0.86 0.67
CA ALA A 282 -23.21 0.06 -0.49
C ALA A 282 -24.68 0.36 -0.80
N GLU A 283 -24.98 0.74 -2.03
CA GLU A 283 -26.38 0.87 -2.46
C GLU A 283 -27.03 -0.50 -2.27
N GLN A 284 -28.11 -0.56 -1.48
CA GLN A 284 -28.99 -1.73 -1.49
C GLN A 284 -29.48 -1.85 -2.93
N GLY A 285 -29.11 -2.96 -3.60
CA GLY A 285 -29.36 -3.14 -5.01
C GLY A 285 -30.79 -2.70 -5.35
N ARG A 286 -30.90 -1.66 -6.17
CA ARG A 286 -32.14 -1.42 -6.89
C ARG A 286 -32.36 -2.66 -7.75
N ALA A 287 -33.24 -3.55 -7.28
CA ALA A 287 -33.78 -4.60 -8.13
C ALA A 287 -34.36 -3.90 -9.37
N SER A 288 -33.64 -4.02 -10.48
CA SER A 288 -34.10 -3.60 -11.81
C SER A 288 -35.05 -4.64 -12.38
#